data_208c22c34a66a689a298663fc81765f1
#
_entry.id   208c22c34a66a689a298663fc81765f1
#
_cell.length_a   1.000
_cell.length_b   1.000
_cell.length_c   1.000
_cell.angle_alpha   90.00
_cell.angle_beta   90.00
_cell.angle_gamma   90.00
#
_symmetry.space_group_name_H-M   'P 1'
#
loop_
_entity.id
_entity.type
_entity.pdbx_description
1 polymer ?
#
loop_
_entity_poly.entity_id
_entity_poly.type
_entity_poly.pdbx_seq_one_letter_code
_entity_poly.pdbx_strand_id
1 'polypeptide(L)'
;MGQVLTNALLCDLDPPRVETGALRIDAGRIVGRGPTVASQPGDEVVDCGGAVVLPGLVNGHTHVYSALAVGMPPPPKAPQNFLEILKFVWWRLDRALDAEAIELSARIGALEALRCGTTTLIDHHASPSCIKGALDLVQKGIADVGLRGVLCYETTDRHGPDGRAAGIEENRRFLERCSNARDGRISALVGAHASFTLEDEVLEQLATLADDFDTGVHIHVAEDPCDEEDCQHRYQMFLVDRLAAYGLLRPESVFAHCTHLDGLAVAKVNQIGATVAHNPRSNMNNAVGYAPVAAFRCPVMLGTDGIGGDLFAEAKAAWLISRHEQAGLGGPVETSTRAADFSARGDAVRSEPGAAATGLDARAGREAAGGSAPSPLTSVRGSDARGSLVASDALTPTQIVGMLAGGARRASQSLGVTLGKLEAGAAADIVVTDYVPFTPLTSENLPGHILFGLSSNRVRSVLVDGQWRLRDRIVRACDEQAERAHAREAAQRLWQRMAEVPA
;
A
#
# COMPACT_ATOMS: atom_id res chain seq x y z
N MET A 1 2.07 -31.08 19.23
CA MET A 1 3.38 -31.63 18.88
C MET A 1 4.23 -30.41 18.54
N GLY A 2 5.31 -30.19 19.28
CA GLY A 2 6.19 -29.03 19.10
C GLY A 2 7.05 -29.18 17.86
N GLN A 3 7.67 -28.09 17.47
CA GLN A 3 8.63 -28.02 16.34
C GLN A 3 9.87 -27.28 16.79
N VAL A 4 11.04 -27.69 16.31
CA VAL A 4 12.30 -27.00 16.58
C VAL A 4 13.03 -26.75 15.26
N LEU A 5 13.21 -25.48 14.92
CA LEU A 5 14.04 -25.03 13.82
C LEU A 5 15.48 -24.90 14.35
N THR A 6 16.38 -25.77 13.92
CA THR A 6 17.77 -25.82 14.38
C THR A 6 18.72 -25.25 13.33
N ASN A 7 19.97 -24.99 13.74
CA ASN A 7 21.03 -24.52 12.84
C ASN A 7 20.57 -23.32 11.99
N ALA A 8 20.02 -22.31 12.65
CA ALA A 8 19.41 -21.12 12.01
C ALA A 8 20.20 -19.85 12.35
N LEU A 9 20.27 -18.93 11.38
CA LEU A 9 20.59 -17.53 11.61
C LEU A 9 19.29 -16.77 11.86
N LEU A 10 18.96 -16.57 13.14
CA LEU A 10 17.73 -15.92 13.59
C LEU A 10 17.86 -14.41 13.46
N CYS A 11 17.09 -13.79 12.60
CA CYS A 11 17.19 -12.37 12.29
C CYS A 11 15.87 -11.66 12.60
N ASP A 12 15.85 -10.76 13.58
CA ASP A 12 14.77 -9.77 13.75
C ASP A 12 15.07 -8.55 12.88
N LEU A 13 14.01 -7.90 12.41
CA LEU A 13 14.11 -6.76 11.49
C LEU A 13 14.07 -5.41 12.21
N ASP A 14 13.38 -5.32 13.35
CA ASP A 14 13.20 -4.06 14.09
C ASP A 14 13.12 -4.31 15.61
N PRO A 15 14.18 -3.93 16.38
CA PRO A 15 15.50 -3.52 15.90
C PRO A 15 16.23 -4.71 15.23
N PRO A 16 17.16 -4.44 14.29
CA PRO A 16 17.96 -5.47 13.66
C PRO A 16 18.75 -6.28 14.70
N ARG A 17 18.54 -7.60 14.71
CA ARG A 17 19.27 -8.53 15.60
C ARG A 17 19.57 -9.82 14.85
N VAL A 18 20.79 -10.30 14.98
CA VAL A 18 21.25 -11.58 14.41
C VAL A 18 21.78 -12.45 15.51
N GLU A 19 21.31 -13.71 15.57
CA GLU A 19 21.74 -14.71 16.53
C GLU A 19 21.77 -16.10 15.89
N THR A 20 22.85 -16.85 16.06
CA THR A 20 22.87 -18.26 15.66
C THR A 20 22.24 -19.10 16.74
N GLY A 21 21.29 -19.99 16.36
CA GLY A 21 20.63 -20.83 17.36
C GLY A 21 19.47 -21.63 16.80
N ALA A 22 18.52 -21.91 17.69
CA ALA A 22 17.28 -22.61 17.37
C ALA A 22 16.06 -21.83 17.85
N LEU A 23 14.91 -22.10 17.21
CA LEU A 23 13.59 -21.68 17.68
C LEU A 23 12.78 -22.93 18.03
N ARG A 24 12.19 -22.95 19.23
CA ARG A 24 11.18 -23.95 19.58
C ARG A 24 9.80 -23.33 19.51
N ILE A 25 8.91 -24.02 18.82
CA ILE A 25 7.53 -23.64 18.58
C ILE A 25 6.62 -24.67 19.24
N ASP A 26 5.61 -24.20 19.95
CA ASP A 26 4.56 -25.05 20.51
C ASP A 26 3.24 -24.29 20.55
N ALA A 27 2.14 -24.97 20.26
CA ALA A 27 0.78 -24.42 20.23
C ALA A 27 0.67 -23.07 19.48
N GLY A 28 1.33 -22.95 18.32
CA GLY A 28 1.28 -21.75 17.48
C GLY A 28 2.12 -20.57 17.98
N ARG A 29 2.91 -20.76 19.04
CA ARG A 29 3.75 -19.73 19.64
C ARG A 29 5.22 -20.13 19.66
N ILE A 30 6.09 -19.13 19.57
CA ILE A 30 7.52 -19.32 19.87
C ILE A 30 7.63 -19.46 21.40
N VAL A 31 8.22 -20.58 21.86
CA VAL A 31 8.42 -20.86 23.28
C VAL A 31 9.89 -20.88 23.71
N GLY A 32 10.80 -20.83 22.74
CA GLY A 32 12.24 -20.76 23.01
C GLY A 32 13.02 -20.23 21.82
N ARG A 33 14.11 -19.49 22.12
CA ARG A 33 15.05 -18.93 21.14
C ARG A 33 16.47 -18.95 21.67
N GLY A 34 17.42 -19.23 20.82
CA GLY A 34 18.84 -19.07 21.07
C GLY A 34 19.64 -20.37 20.99
N PRO A 35 20.96 -20.34 21.32
CA PRO A 35 21.86 -21.46 21.11
C PRO A 35 21.64 -22.63 22.06
N THR A 36 20.97 -22.40 23.20
CA THR A 36 20.71 -23.44 24.22
C THR A 36 19.35 -24.11 24.09
N VAL A 37 18.55 -23.73 23.09
CA VAL A 37 17.23 -24.33 22.85
C VAL A 37 17.41 -25.75 22.33
N ALA A 38 16.88 -26.71 23.08
CA ALA A 38 16.89 -28.13 22.74
C ALA A 38 15.49 -28.62 22.34
N SER A 39 15.44 -29.64 21.50
CA SER A 39 14.20 -30.36 21.23
C SER A 39 13.72 -31.14 22.45
N GLN A 40 12.41 -31.25 22.60
CA GLN A 40 11.76 -32.10 23.60
C GLN A 40 11.25 -33.39 22.94
N PRO A 41 11.01 -34.45 23.72
CA PRO A 41 10.44 -35.69 23.20
C PRO A 41 9.14 -35.43 22.45
N GLY A 42 9.08 -35.87 21.18
CA GLY A 42 7.91 -35.66 20.32
C GLY A 42 7.94 -34.39 19.46
N ASP A 43 8.96 -33.53 19.61
CA ASP A 43 9.12 -32.39 18.72
C ASP A 43 9.61 -32.82 17.31
N GLU A 44 9.06 -32.20 16.27
CA GLU A 44 9.60 -32.28 14.92
C GLU A 44 10.84 -31.39 14.83
N VAL A 45 11.98 -31.96 14.44
CA VAL A 45 13.23 -31.22 14.27
C VAL A 45 13.47 -30.89 12.79
N VAL A 46 13.64 -29.62 12.48
CA VAL A 46 13.90 -29.11 11.13
C VAL A 46 15.24 -28.39 11.10
N ASP A 47 16.19 -28.93 10.33
CA ASP A 47 17.50 -28.29 10.12
C ASP A 47 17.38 -27.17 9.07
N CYS A 48 17.73 -25.93 9.47
CA CYS A 48 17.74 -24.78 8.59
C CYS A 48 19.03 -24.66 7.78
N GLY A 49 20.06 -25.49 8.04
CA GLY A 49 21.30 -25.53 7.26
C GLY A 49 22.13 -24.27 7.33
N GLY A 50 22.06 -23.51 8.42
CA GLY A 50 22.76 -22.21 8.55
C GLY A 50 22.10 -21.05 7.81
N ALA A 51 20.89 -21.25 7.31
CA ALA A 51 20.18 -20.22 6.57
C ALA A 51 19.51 -19.18 7.47
N VAL A 52 19.23 -18.02 6.89
CA VAL A 52 18.50 -16.93 7.54
C VAL A 52 17.04 -17.33 7.78
N VAL A 53 16.59 -17.10 9.02
CA VAL A 53 15.20 -17.23 9.46
C VAL A 53 14.71 -15.86 9.91
N LEU A 54 13.57 -15.44 9.38
CA LEU A 54 12.95 -14.14 9.63
C LEU A 54 11.58 -14.32 10.28
N PRO A 55 11.05 -13.31 11.00
CA PRO A 55 9.64 -13.27 11.29
C PRO A 55 8.83 -13.17 9.99
N GLY A 56 7.60 -13.65 10.01
CA GLY A 56 6.66 -13.50 8.91
C GLY A 56 6.46 -12.04 8.53
N LEU A 57 6.48 -11.74 7.23
CA LEU A 57 6.29 -10.39 6.72
C LEU A 57 4.81 -10.01 6.75
N VAL A 58 4.55 -8.71 6.91
CA VAL A 58 3.19 -8.14 6.90
C VAL A 58 3.09 -7.14 5.77
N ASN A 59 2.20 -7.40 4.82
CA ASN A 59 1.89 -6.47 3.75
C ASN A 59 0.97 -5.37 4.30
N GLY A 60 1.48 -4.15 4.39
CA GLY A 60 0.84 -3.03 5.08
C GLY A 60 -0.32 -2.39 4.33
N HIS A 61 -0.42 -2.58 3.02
CA HIS A 61 -1.51 -2.12 2.17
C HIS A 61 -1.53 -2.95 0.88
N THR A 62 -2.65 -3.55 0.59
CA THR A 62 -2.84 -4.32 -0.64
C THR A 62 -4.29 -4.33 -1.08
N HIS A 63 -4.51 -4.64 -2.36
CA HIS A 63 -5.80 -4.86 -2.98
C HIS A 63 -5.83 -6.27 -3.59
N VAL A 64 -6.10 -7.28 -2.77
CA VAL A 64 -6.08 -8.68 -3.27
C VAL A 64 -7.10 -8.93 -4.38
N TYR A 65 -8.13 -8.09 -4.53
CA TYR A 65 -9.08 -8.21 -5.63
C TYR A 65 -8.46 -8.04 -7.02
N SER A 66 -7.28 -7.42 -7.10
CA SER A 66 -6.54 -7.21 -8.34
C SER A 66 -5.76 -8.43 -8.83
N ALA A 67 -5.67 -9.52 -8.04
CA ALA A 67 -4.82 -10.66 -8.39
C ALA A 67 -5.17 -11.32 -9.73
N LEU A 68 -6.45 -11.33 -10.10
CA LEU A 68 -6.90 -11.84 -11.40
C LEU A 68 -6.80 -10.82 -12.56
N ALA A 69 -6.27 -9.61 -12.30
CA ALA A 69 -6.02 -8.61 -13.33
C ALA A 69 -4.66 -8.78 -14.04
N VAL A 70 -3.81 -9.67 -13.53
CA VAL A 70 -2.49 -9.92 -14.15
C VAL A 70 -2.65 -10.44 -15.57
N GLY A 71 -2.12 -9.65 -16.54
CA GLY A 71 -2.22 -10.00 -17.96
C GLY A 71 -3.57 -9.67 -18.61
N MET A 72 -4.44 -8.91 -17.93
CA MET A 72 -5.72 -8.46 -18.51
C MET A 72 -5.51 -7.68 -19.81
N PRO A 73 -6.50 -7.66 -20.72
CA PRO A 73 -6.44 -6.84 -21.92
C PRO A 73 -6.23 -5.35 -21.59
N PRO A 74 -5.55 -4.61 -22.46
CA PRO A 74 -5.35 -3.18 -22.26
C PRO A 74 -6.70 -2.44 -22.17
N PRO A 75 -6.76 -1.30 -21.46
CA PRO A 75 -7.96 -0.50 -21.40
C PRO A 75 -8.35 0.03 -22.78
N PRO A 76 -9.61 0.40 -23.01
CA PRO A 76 -10.10 0.89 -24.32
C PRO A 76 -9.37 2.14 -24.81
N LYS A 77 -8.86 2.94 -23.89
CA LYS A 77 -8.06 4.14 -24.13
C LYS A 77 -6.84 4.11 -23.20
N ALA A 78 -5.67 4.46 -23.73
CA ALA A 78 -4.46 4.61 -22.92
C ALA A 78 -4.64 5.76 -21.92
N PRO A 79 -4.51 5.51 -20.59
CA PRO A 79 -4.60 6.56 -19.59
C PRO A 79 -3.49 7.60 -19.76
N GLN A 80 -3.82 8.89 -19.60
CA GLN A 80 -2.87 9.99 -19.70
C GLN A 80 -2.51 10.60 -18.33
N ASN A 81 -3.25 10.27 -17.30
CA ASN A 81 -3.07 10.74 -15.93
C ASN A 81 -3.64 9.73 -14.93
N PHE A 82 -3.42 10.01 -13.65
CA PHE A 82 -3.86 9.13 -12.57
C PHE A 82 -5.38 8.89 -12.56
N LEU A 83 -6.20 9.94 -12.72
CA LEU A 83 -7.66 9.78 -12.74
C LEU A 83 -8.14 8.91 -13.91
N GLU A 84 -7.47 8.96 -15.05
CA GLU A 84 -7.76 8.06 -16.17
C GLU A 84 -7.29 6.62 -15.89
N ILE A 85 -6.20 6.40 -15.14
CA ILE A 85 -5.81 5.06 -14.66
C ILE A 85 -6.92 4.50 -13.77
N LEU A 86 -7.42 5.30 -12.82
CA LEU A 86 -8.54 4.87 -11.97
C LEU A 86 -9.77 4.52 -12.81
N LYS A 87 -10.21 5.42 -13.71
CA LYS A 87 -11.44 5.26 -14.51
C LYS A 87 -11.37 4.10 -15.51
N PHE A 88 -10.25 3.97 -16.23
CA PHE A 88 -10.15 3.02 -17.34
C PHE A 88 -9.64 1.64 -16.92
N VAL A 89 -9.01 1.53 -15.75
CA VAL A 89 -8.44 0.28 -15.24
C VAL A 89 -9.13 -0.15 -13.95
N TRP A 90 -8.85 0.52 -12.85
CA TRP A 90 -9.25 0.04 -11.51
C TRP A 90 -10.75 0.08 -11.27
N TRP A 91 -11.44 1.18 -11.60
CA TRP A 91 -12.90 1.30 -11.42
C TRP A 91 -13.72 0.45 -12.41
N ARG A 92 -13.10 -0.04 -13.47
CA ARG A 92 -13.71 -1.05 -14.34
C ARG A 92 -13.54 -2.45 -13.79
N LEU A 93 -12.38 -2.73 -13.22
CA LEU A 93 -12.08 -4.00 -12.56
C LEU A 93 -13.02 -4.21 -11.36
N ASP A 94 -13.11 -3.23 -10.45
CA ASP A 94 -13.91 -3.33 -9.23
C ASP A 94 -15.41 -3.57 -9.54
N ARG A 95 -15.95 -2.88 -10.57
CA ARG A 95 -17.33 -3.08 -11.05
C ARG A 95 -17.58 -4.41 -11.76
N ALA A 96 -16.55 -5.07 -12.23
CA ALA A 96 -16.66 -6.36 -12.91
C ALA A 96 -16.59 -7.57 -11.95
N LEU A 97 -16.22 -7.34 -10.68
CA LEU A 97 -16.10 -8.40 -9.68
C LEU A 97 -17.46 -8.99 -9.31
N ASP A 98 -17.53 -10.31 -9.30
CA ASP A 98 -18.59 -11.09 -8.68
C ASP A 98 -18.05 -11.89 -7.49
N ALA A 99 -18.92 -12.61 -6.79
CA ALA A 99 -18.54 -13.36 -5.59
C ALA A 99 -17.41 -14.37 -5.84
N GLU A 100 -17.42 -15.07 -6.99
CA GLU A 100 -16.37 -16.03 -7.37
C GLU A 100 -15.04 -15.32 -7.59
N ALA A 101 -15.06 -14.22 -8.35
CA ALA A 101 -13.84 -13.45 -8.64
C ALA A 101 -13.25 -12.83 -7.37
N ILE A 102 -14.06 -12.35 -6.42
CA ILE A 102 -13.60 -11.81 -5.14
C ILE A 102 -12.87 -12.89 -4.32
N GLU A 103 -13.53 -14.03 -4.06
CA GLU A 103 -12.95 -15.12 -3.27
C GLU A 103 -11.66 -15.65 -3.90
N LEU A 104 -11.70 -15.88 -5.21
CA LEU A 104 -10.58 -16.47 -5.92
C LEU A 104 -9.41 -15.48 -6.08
N SER A 105 -9.67 -14.18 -6.34
CA SER A 105 -8.62 -13.15 -6.32
C SER A 105 -7.94 -13.09 -4.96
N ALA A 106 -8.70 -13.10 -3.86
CA ALA A 106 -8.14 -13.10 -2.53
C ALA A 106 -7.28 -14.34 -2.25
N ARG A 107 -7.70 -15.50 -2.71
CA ARG A 107 -6.94 -16.76 -2.56
C ARG A 107 -5.65 -16.72 -3.37
N ILE A 108 -5.69 -16.30 -4.63
CA ILE A 108 -4.51 -16.21 -5.49
C ILE A 108 -3.53 -15.14 -4.97
N GLY A 109 -4.03 -13.95 -4.58
CA GLY A 109 -3.19 -12.90 -3.97
C GLY A 109 -2.52 -13.38 -2.68
N ALA A 110 -3.26 -14.12 -1.84
CA ALA A 110 -2.70 -14.72 -0.62
C ALA A 110 -1.65 -15.81 -0.93
N LEU A 111 -1.85 -16.63 -1.97
CA LEU A 111 -0.85 -17.63 -2.41
C LEU A 111 0.45 -16.97 -2.90
N GLU A 112 0.34 -15.89 -3.67
CA GLU A 112 1.51 -15.13 -4.13
C GLU A 112 2.24 -14.48 -2.95
N ALA A 113 1.51 -13.86 -2.03
CA ALA A 113 2.05 -13.27 -0.81
C ALA A 113 2.76 -14.32 0.07
N LEU A 114 2.15 -15.50 0.28
CA LEU A 114 2.74 -16.62 1.01
C LEU A 114 4.08 -17.05 0.41
N ARG A 115 4.16 -17.15 -0.92
CA ARG A 115 5.40 -17.53 -1.63
C ARG A 115 6.51 -16.48 -1.46
N CYS A 116 6.13 -15.25 -1.18
CA CYS A 116 7.06 -14.16 -0.90
C CYS A 116 7.39 -13.99 0.61
N GLY A 117 6.89 -14.90 1.47
CA GLY A 117 7.16 -14.84 2.92
C GLY A 117 6.19 -13.97 3.71
N THR A 118 5.13 -13.49 3.10
CA THR A 118 4.08 -12.73 3.79
C THR A 118 3.16 -13.69 4.55
N THR A 119 2.87 -13.37 5.81
CA THR A 119 2.01 -14.16 6.69
C THR A 119 0.71 -13.42 7.07
N THR A 120 0.69 -12.10 6.84
CA THR A 120 -0.45 -11.24 7.17
C THR A 120 -0.65 -10.19 6.07
N LEU A 121 -1.91 -9.96 5.69
CA LEU A 121 -2.32 -8.94 4.72
C LEU A 121 -3.17 -7.88 5.41
N ILE A 122 -2.87 -6.59 5.17
CA ILE A 122 -3.75 -5.47 5.49
C ILE A 122 -4.40 -5.06 4.17
N ASP A 123 -5.61 -5.56 3.94
CA ASP A 123 -6.30 -5.47 2.63
C ASP A 123 -7.35 -4.37 2.60
N HIS A 124 -7.45 -3.72 1.45
CA HIS A 124 -8.38 -2.64 1.17
C HIS A 124 -9.24 -3.06 -0.04
N HIS A 125 -10.47 -3.49 0.21
CA HIS A 125 -11.31 -4.18 -0.77
C HIS A 125 -12.36 -3.29 -1.41
N ALA A 126 -12.50 -3.37 -2.75
CA ALA A 126 -13.54 -2.72 -3.53
C ALA A 126 -14.25 -3.72 -4.45
N SER A 127 -15.59 -3.74 -4.40
CA SER A 127 -16.43 -4.56 -5.29
C SER A 127 -17.86 -4.01 -5.33
N PRO A 128 -18.11 -2.87 -6.01
CA PRO A 128 -19.42 -2.19 -5.97
C PRO A 128 -20.59 -3.03 -6.51
N SER A 129 -20.32 -4.02 -7.35
CA SER A 129 -21.34 -4.95 -7.85
C SER A 129 -21.66 -6.10 -6.89
N CYS A 130 -20.86 -6.26 -5.81
CA CYS A 130 -21.03 -7.32 -4.81
C CYS A 130 -20.52 -6.84 -3.45
N ILE A 131 -21.22 -5.85 -2.84
CA ILE A 131 -20.75 -5.21 -1.58
C ILE A 131 -21.05 -6.11 -0.38
N LYS A 132 -22.32 -6.47 -0.20
CA LYS A 132 -22.77 -7.22 0.98
C LYS A 132 -22.13 -8.60 1.05
N GLY A 133 -21.35 -8.84 2.10
CA GLY A 133 -20.64 -10.10 2.31
C GLY A 133 -19.30 -10.20 1.54
N ALA A 134 -18.86 -9.14 0.87
CA ALA A 134 -17.59 -9.14 0.14
C ALA A 134 -16.40 -9.44 1.05
N LEU A 135 -16.36 -8.86 2.24
CA LEU A 135 -15.27 -9.11 3.19
C LEU A 135 -15.24 -10.55 3.73
N ASP A 136 -16.38 -11.26 3.74
CA ASP A 136 -16.42 -12.69 4.06
C ASP A 136 -15.74 -13.53 2.96
N LEU A 137 -15.94 -13.15 1.70
CA LEU A 137 -15.30 -13.81 0.55
C LEU A 137 -13.80 -13.55 0.54
N VAL A 138 -13.37 -12.31 0.81
CA VAL A 138 -11.95 -11.96 0.95
C VAL A 138 -11.33 -12.75 2.11
N GLN A 139 -11.97 -12.74 3.28
CA GLN A 139 -11.52 -13.51 4.43
C GLN A 139 -11.39 -14.99 4.08
N LYS A 140 -12.38 -15.57 3.42
CA LYS A 140 -12.35 -16.98 3.02
C LYS A 140 -11.16 -17.30 2.15
N GLY A 141 -10.92 -16.49 1.09
CA GLY A 141 -9.78 -16.67 0.20
C GLY A 141 -8.43 -16.63 0.94
N ILE A 142 -8.24 -15.66 1.84
CA ILE A 142 -7.02 -15.52 2.66
C ILE A 142 -6.88 -16.69 3.66
N ALA A 143 -7.97 -17.07 4.33
CA ALA A 143 -7.98 -18.14 5.34
C ALA A 143 -7.76 -19.52 4.72
N ASP A 144 -8.24 -19.79 3.50
CA ASP A 144 -8.00 -21.04 2.77
C ASP A 144 -6.50 -21.27 2.52
N VAL A 145 -5.74 -20.20 2.34
CA VAL A 145 -4.25 -20.24 2.27
C VAL A 145 -3.62 -20.29 3.66
N GLY A 146 -4.36 -19.88 4.68
CA GLY A 146 -3.96 -19.90 6.09
C GLY A 146 -3.17 -18.67 6.51
N LEU A 147 -3.27 -17.55 5.82
CA LEU A 147 -2.72 -16.25 6.23
C LEU A 147 -3.64 -15.55 7.21
N ARG A 148 -3.10 -14.52 7.89
CA ARG A 148 -3.88 -13.58 8.69
C ARG A 148 -4.32 -12.40 7.81
N GLY A 149 -5.40 -11.72 8.22
CA GLY A 149 -5.93 -10.56 7.54
C GLY A 149 -6.39 -9.45 8.47
N VAL A 150 -6.15 -8.21 8.07
CA VAL A 150 -6.82 -7.01 8.59
C VAL A 150 -7.53 -6.39 7.41
N LEU A 151 -8.85 -6.42 7.39
CA LEU A 151 -9.65 -6.18 6.18
C LEU A 151 -10.53 -4.95 6.35
N CYS A 152 -10.82 -4.26 5.26
CA CYS A 152 -11.82 -3.21 5.23
C CYS A 152 -12.47 -3.11 3.84
N TYR A 153 -13.69 -2.58 3.79
CA TYR A 153 -14.38 -2.27 2.54
C TYR A 153 -14.17 -0.81 2.15
N GLU A 154 -13.76 -0.55 0.94
CA GLU A 154 -13.50 0.77 0.37
C GLU A 154 -14.80 1.56 0.15
N THR A 155 -15.28 2.24 1.19
CA THR A 155 -16.46 3.10 1.09
C THR A 155 -16.19 4.31 0.20
N THR A 156 -17.13 4.62 -0.71
CA THR A 156 -17.00 5.72 -1.67
C THR A 156 -18.38 6.21 -2.12
N ASP A 157 -18.47 7.50 -2.49
CA ASP A 157 -19.69 8.11 -3.06
C ASP A 157 -19.84 7.87 -4.57
N ARG A 158 -18.83 7.27 -5.24
CA ARG A 158 -18.83 7.01 -6.69
C ARG A 158 -20.02 6.20 -7.18
N HIS A 159 -20.65 5.42 -6.31
CA HIS A 159 -21.74 4.51 -6.63
C HIS A 159 -23.09 5.00 -6.11
N GLY A 160 -23.19 6.29 -5.77
CA GLY A 160 -24.39 6.92 -5.26
C GLY A 160 -24.73 6.54 -3.81
N PRO A 161 -25.87 7.06 -3.29
CA PRO A 161 -26.25 6.90 -1.88
C PRO A 161 -26.40 5.44 -1.44
N ASP A 162 -26.97 4.58 -2.29
CA ASP A 162 -27.19 3.17 -1.95
C ASP A 162 -25.85 2.40 -1.87
N GLY A 163 -24.92 2.65 -2.80
CA GLY A 163 -23.60 2.04 -2.77
C GLY A 163 -22.78 2.51 -1.56
N ARG A 164 -22.86 3.80 -1.24
CA ARG A 164 -22.26 4.39 -0.03
C ARG A 164 -22.79 3.72 1.24
N ALA A 165 -24.11 3.68 1.41
CA ALA A 165 -24.75 3.06 2.58
C ALA A 165 -24.37 1.59 2.72
N ALA A 166 -24.37 0.84 1.61
CA ALA A 166 -23.95 -0.56 1.60
C ALA A 166 -22.48 -0.74 1.99
N GLY A 167 -21.57 0.15 1.57
CA GLY A 167 -20.16 0.11 1.94
C GLY A 167 -19.93 0.37 3.44
N ILE A 168 -20.62 1.36 4.02
CA ILE A 168 -20.58 1.63 5.47
C ILE A 168 -21.12 0.43 6.25
N GLU A 169 -22.25 -0.15 5.81
CA GLU A 169 -22.84 -1.30 6.46
C GLU A 169 -21.97 -2.56 6.37
N GLU A 170 -21.26 -2.78 5.26
CA GLU A 170 -20.32 -3.91 5.13
C GLU A 170 -19.15 -3.77 6.09
N ASN A 171 -18.58 -2.56 6.25
CA ASN A 171 -17.56 -2.28 7.27
C ASN A 171 -18.11 -2.55 8.68
N ARG A 172 -19.30 -2.03 9.02
CA ARG A 172 -19.95 -2.23 10.33
C ARG A 172 -20.13 -3.71 10.64
N ARG A 173 -20.79 -4.42 9.72
CA ARG A 173 -21.09 -5.86 9.85
C ARG A 173 -19.82 -6.68 10.09
N PHE A 174 -18.75 -6.36 9.35
CA PHE A 174 -17.51 -7.11 9.43
C PHE A 174 -16.72 -6.77 10.72
N LEU A 175 -16.75 -5.51 11.15
CA LEU A 175 -16.18 -5.07 12.44
C LEU A 175 -16.88 -5.76 13.61
N GLU A 176 -18.22 -5.82 13.63
CA GLU A 176 -18.99 -6.55 14.64
C GLU A 176 -18.58 -8.03 14.71
N ARG A 177 -18.45 -8.68 13.57
CA ARG A 177 -18.01 -10.06 13.47
C ARG A 177 -16.59 -10.27 14.04
N CYS A 178 -15.64 -9.42 13.66
CA CYS A 178 -14.26 -9.50 14.15
C CYS A 178 -14.17 -9.24 15.66
N SER A 179 -14.92 -8.28 16.18
CA SER A 179 -14.96 -7.96 17.60
C SER A 179 -15.47 -9.12 18.46
N ASN A 180 -16.36 -9.94 17.90
CA ASN A 180 -16.89 -11.12 18.57
C ASN A 180 -15.94 -12.34 18.49
N ALA A 181 -15.18 -12.49 17.40
CA ALA A 181 -14.33 -13.66 17.17
C ALA A 181 -13.00 -13.60 17.94
N ARG A 182 -12.27 -12.50 17.86
CA ARG A 182 -10.97 -12.23 18.52
C ARG A 182 -9.99 -13.41 18.53
N ASP A 183 -9.91 -14.14 17.41
CA ASP A 183 -9.09 -15.35 17.29
C ASP A 183 -7.61 -15.06 16.92
N GLY A 184 -7.26 -13.80 16.73
CA GLY A 184 -5.93 -13.36 16.34
C GLY A 184 -5.59 -13.65 14.87
N ARG A 185 -6.57 -14.08 14.06
CA ARG A 185 -6.37 -14.41 12.65
C ARG A 185 -6.91 -13.36 11.72
N ILE A 186 -8.10 -12.84 12.02
CA ILE A 186 -8.79 -11.83 11.20
C ILE A 186 -9.22 -10.69 12.11
N SER A 187 -9.01 -9.48 11.61
CA SER A 187 -9.48 -8.22 12.20
C SER A 187 -9.95 -7.27 11.11
N ALA A 188 -10.45 -6.09 11.51
CA ALA A 188 -10.95 -5.12 10.58
C ALA A 188 -10.51 -3.69 10.93
N LEU A 189 -10.49 -2.84 9.90
CA LEU A 189 -10.45 -1.38 9.99
C LEU A 189 -11.70 -0.82 9.31
N VAL A 190 -11.96 0.47 9.48
CA VAL A 190 -12.97 1.17 8.68
C VAL A 190 -12.35 1.54 7.34
N GLY A 191 -12.93 1.10 6.23
CA GLY A 191 -12.42 1.39 4.89
C GLY A 191 -13.03 2.63 4.27
N ALA A 192 -12.19 3.50 3.73
CA ALA A 192 -12.54 4.69 2.98
C ALA A 192 -11.67 4.80 1.73
N HIS A 193 -12.24 5.17 0.56
CA HIS A 193 -11.42 5.24 -0.65
C HIS A 193 -10.38 6.36 -0.56
N ALA A 194 -10.77 7.60 -0.82
CA ALA A 194 -9.91 8.79 -0.79
C ALA A 194 -10.78 10.04 -0.61
N SER A 195 -10.19 11.13 -0.12
CA SER A 195 -10.93 12.35 0.19
C SER A 195 -11.74 12.88 -1.01
N PHE A 196 -11.17 12.86 -2.21
CA PHE A 196 -11.85 13.38 -3.43
C PHE A 196 -13.05 12.56 -3.91
N THR A 197 -13.29 11.38 -3.31
CA THR A 197 -14.46 10.53 -3.61
C THR A 197 -15.44 10.41 -2.44
N LEU A 198 -15.30 11.24 -1.42
CA LEU A 198 -16.10 11.19 -0.20
C LEU A 198 -16.63 12.58 0.15
N GLU A 199 -17.94 12.66 0.38
CA GLU A 199 -18.57 13.85 0.93
C GLU A 199 -18.34 13.93 2.45
N ASP A 200 -18.50 15.15 3.02
CA ASP A 200 -18.28 15.40 4.44
C ASP A 200 -19.15 14.51 5.35
N GLU A 201 -20.42 14.32 4.98
CA GLU A 201 -21.35 13.44 5.69
C GLU A 201 -20.82 12.00 5.81
N VAL A 202 -20.12 11.50 4.77
CA VAL A 202 -19.55 10.15 4.78
C VAL A 202 -18.36 10.08 5.70
N LEU A 203 -17.51 11.11 5.71
CA LEU A 203 -16.38 11.18 6.63
C LEU A 203 -16.86 11.13 8.09
N GLU A 204 -17.93 11.87 8.44
CA GLU A 204 -18.55 11.83 9.78
C GLU A 204 -19.06 10.44 10.15
N GLN A 205 -19.74 9.75 9.20
CA GLN A 205 -20.27 8.40 9.42
C GLN A 205 -19.14 7.38 9.62
N LEU A 206 -18.05 7.46 8.82
CA LEU A 206 -16.88 6.59 8.96
C LEU A 206 -16.11 6.85 10.26
N ALA A 207 -15.99 8.12 10.69
CA ALA A 207 -15.40 8.47 11.96
C ALA A 207 -16.23 7.93 13.14
N THR A 208 -17.55 8.08 13.08
CA THR A 208 -18.47 7.52 14.08
C THR A 208 -18.30 6.00 14.16
N LEU A 209 -18.22 5.32 12.99
CA LEU A 209 -18.01 3.89 12.96
C LEU A 209 -16.65 3.50 13.57
N ALA A 210 -15.61 4.27 13.34
CA ALA A 210 -14.30 4.04 13.93
C ALA A 210 -14.31 4.25 15.47
N ASP A 211 -15.10 5.21 15.96
CA ASP A 211 -15.31 5.43 17.41
C ASP A 211 -16.09 4.28 18.04
N ASP A 212 -17.18 3.82 17.41
CA ASP A 212 -18.02 2.72 17.90
C ASP A 212 -17.23 1.42 18.13
N PHE A 213 -16.16 1.19 17.33
CA PHE A 213 -15.34 -0.02 17.40
C PHE A 213 -13.93 0.18 17.93
N ASP A 214 -13.59 1.39 18.42
CA ASP A 214 -12.24 1.75 18.91
C ASP A 214 -11.16 1.31 17.92
N THR A 215 -11.30 1.74 16.65
CA THR A 215 -10.42 1.35 15.54
C THR A 215 -10.03 2.54 14.66
N GLY A 216 -9.13 2.29 13.71
CA GLY A 216 -8.68 3.29 12.74
C GLY A 216 -9.41 3.22 11.40
N VAL A 217 -9.15 4.22 10.58
CA VAL A 217 -9.60 4.28 9.18
C VAL A 217 -8.44 3.92 8.26
N HIS A 218 -8.68 3.09 7.26
CA HIS A 218 -7.74 2.79 6.18
C HIS A 218 -8.18 3.54 4.93
N ILE A 219 -7.36 4.48 4.45
CA ILE A 219 -7.72 5.43 3.39
C ILE A 219 -6.49 5.78 2.54
N HIS A 220 -6.69 6.00 1.23
CA HIS A 220 -5.67 6.60 0.35
C HIS A 220 -5.61 8.11 0.62
N VAL A 221 -4.39 8.63 0.77
CA VAL A 221 -4.17 10.03 1.14
C VAL A 221 -3.12 10.64 0.21
N ALA A 222 -3.49 11.66 -0.52
CA ALA A 222 -2.60 12.42 -1.39
C ALA A 222 -1.73 11.51 -2.28
N GLU A 223 -2.32 10.48 -2.88
CA GLU A 223 -1.61 9.63 -3.84
C GLU A 223 -1.19 10.44 -5.07
N ASP A 224 -2.10 11.28 -5.57
CA ASP A 224 -1.90 12.21 -6.69
C ASP A 224 -2.29 13.63 -6.24
N PRO A 225 -1.77 14.69 -6.86
CA PRO A 225 -2.16 16.08 -6.54
C PRO A 225 -3.65 16.36 -6.60
N CYS A 226 -4.40 15.60 -7.41
CA CYS A 226 -5.83 15.80 -7.56
C CYS A 226 -6.62 15.65 -6.24
N ASP A 227 -6.13 14.88 -5.26
CA ASP A 227 -6.78 14.71 -3.97
C ASP A 227 -6.73 16.01 -3.14
N GLU A 228 -5.59 16.68 -3.10
CA GLU A 228 -5.43 17.99 -2.45
C GLU A 228 -6.15 19.09 -3.22
N GLU A 229 -6.05 19.10 -4.56
CA GLU A 229 -6.69 20.10 -5.43
C GLU A 229 -8.22 20.04 -5.33
N ASP A 230 -8.82 18.83 -5.32
CA ASP A 230 -10.26 18.64 -5.11
C ASP A 230 -10.69 19.14 -3.74
N CYS A 231 -9.92 18.80 -2.70
CA CYS A 231 -10.21 19.19 -1.33
C CYS A 231 -10.20 20.73 -1.18
N GLN A 232 -9.21 21.41 -1.71
CA GLN A 232 -9.14 22.87 -1.68
C GLN A 232 -10.26 23.51 -2.51
N HIS A 233 -10.58 22.98 -3.68
CA HIS A 233 -11.60 23.53 -4.57
C HIS A 233 -13.01 23.36 -4.00
N ARG A 234 -13.37 22.16 -3.51
CA ARG A 234 -14.74 21.86 -3.06
C ARG A 234 -15.01 22.30 -1.62
N TYR A 235 -14.04 22.13 -0.74
CA TYR A 235 -14.22 22.30 0.70
C TYR A 235 -13.46 23.48 1.27
N GLN A 236 -12.61 24.17 0.48
CA GLN A 236 -11.76 25.27 0.93
C GLN A 236 -10.87 24.89 2.12
N MET A 237 -10.48 23.64 2.20
CA MET A 237 -9.65 23.05 3.24
C MET A 237 -8.44 22.34 2.63
N PHE A 238 -7.38 22.17 3.41
CA PHE A 238 -6.31 21.26 3.07
C PHE A 238 -6.70 19.83 3.42
N LEU A 239 -6.24 18.87 2.64
CA LEU A 239 -6.63 17.46 2.73
C LEU A 239 -6.50 16.90 4.16
N VAL A 240 -5.31 17.03 4.78
CA VAL A 240 -5.07 16.50 6.13
C VAL A 240 -5.89 17.28 7.19
N ASP A 241 -6.18 18.58 6.96
CA ASP A 241 -7.04 19.37 7.83
C ASP A 241 -8.49 18.89 7.76
N ARG A 242 -8.97 18.56 6.56
CA ARG A 242 -10.29 17.98 6.38
C ARG A 242 -10.41 16.65 7.09
N LEU A 243 -9.45 15.73 6.89
CA LEU A 243 -9.44 14.43 7.57
C LEU A 243 -9.39 14.58 9.11
N ALA A 244 -8.66 15.58 9.61
CA ALA A 244 -8.61 15.89 11.04
C ALA A 244 -9.94 16.44 11.56
N ALA A 245 -10.57 17.37 10.83
CA ALA A 245 -11.84 17.99 11.20
C ALA A 245 -12.97 16.97 11.34
N TYR A 246 -12.96 15.95 10.50
CA TYR A 246 -13.95 14.85 10.52
C TYR A 246 -13.50 13.62 11.33
N GLY A 247 -12.41 13.70 12.08
CA GLY A 247 -12.00 12.66 13.02
C GLY A 247 -11.36 11.41 12.39
N LEU A 248 -10.89 11.46 11.11
CA LEU A 248 -10.19 10.35 10.46
C LEU A 248 -8.69 10.36 10.75
N LEU A 249 -8.14 11.51 11.15
CA LEU A 249 -6.74 11.64 11.55
C LEU A 249 -6.57 11.14 13.00
N ARG A 250 -6.30 9.84 13.17
CA ARG A 250 -6.17 9.16 14.46
C ARG A 250 -4.99 8.18 14.48
N PRO A 251 -4.45 7.82 15.66
CA PRO A 251 -3.26 6.96 15.76
C PRO A 251 -3.44 5.57 15.14
N GLU A 252 -4.66 5.05 15.19
CA GLU A 252 -5.01 3.72 14.68
C GLU A 252 -5.20 3.70 13.17
N SER A 253 -5.24 4.86 12.50
CA SER A 253 -5.48 4.94 11.05
C SER A 253 -4.26 4.51 10.23
N VAL A 254 -4.56 4.02 9.03
CA VAL A 254 -3.61 3.69 7.97
C VAL A 254 -3.83 4.64 6.81
N PHE A 255 -2.82 5.43 6.49
CA PHE A 255 -2.80 6.35 5.35
C PHE A 255 -1.91 5.78 4.26
N ALA A 256 -2.53 5.32 3.18
CA ALA A 256 -1.80 4.78 2.04
C ALA A 256 -1.24 5.91 1.17
N HIS A 257 -0.06 5.70 0.60
CA HIS A 257 0.72 6.56 -0.28
C HIS A 257 1.32 7.79 0.37
N CYS A 258 0.54 8.79 0.75
CA CYS A 258 1.01 10.08 1.29
C CYS A 258 2.07 10.76 0.39
N THR A 259 1.91 10.63 -0.94
CA THR A 259 2.91 11.04 -1.93
C THR A 259 3.07 12.55 -2.01
N HIS A 260 1.96 13.28 -1.99
CA HIS A 260 1.92 14.74 -2.20
C HIS A 260 1.60 15.55 -0.94
N LEU A 261 1.97 15.04 0.25
CA LEU A 261 1.83 15.79 1.48
C LEU A 261 2.91 16.89 1.60
N ASP A 262 2.50 18.10 1.94
CA ASP A 262 3.43 19.19 2.30
C ASP A 262 3.97 19.04 3.73
N GLY A 263 4.94 19.90 4.10
CA GLY A 263 5.58 19.84 5.41
C GLY A 263 4.65 20.01 6.61
N LEU A 264 3.57 20.78 6.47
CA LEU A 264 2.60 20.99 7.55
C LEU A 264 1.70 19.74 7.68
N ALA A 265 1.28 19.16 6.57
CA ALA A 265 0.51 17.92 6.56
C ALA A 265 1.32 16.76 7.17
N VAL A 266 2.60 16.59 6.76
CA VAL A 266 3.52 15.60 7.35
C VAL A 266 3.70 15.84 8.85
N ALA A 267 3.84 17.10 9.31
CA ALA A 267 3.97 17.39 10.73
C ALA A 267 2.71 16.97 11.53
N LYS A 268 1.51 17.15 10.99
CA LYS A 268 0.24 16.72 11.61
C LYS A 268 0.13 15.20 11.67
N VAL A 269 0.46 14.50 10.59
CA VAL A 269 0.49 13.04 10.55
C VAL A 269 1.49 12.49 11.56
N ASN A 270 2.68 13.10 11.67
CA ASN A 270 3.68 12.77 12.67
C ASN A 270 3.19 12.97 14.11
N GLN A 271 2.50 14.10 14.35
CA GLN A 271 2.00 14.46 15.69
C GLN A 271 0.95 13.47 16.19
N ILE A 272 0.02 13.05 15.33
CA ILE A 272 -1.01 12.08 15.71
C ILE A 272 -0.46 10.66 15.79
N GLY A 273 0.56 10.32 15.02
CA GLY A 273 1.18 8.98 14.99
C GLY A 273 0.43 7.95 14.17
N ALA A 274 -0.39 8.37 13.20
CA ALA A 274 -1.01 7.46 12.24
C ALA A 274 0.05 6.66 11.47
N THR A 275 -0.30 5.46 11.02
CA THR A 275 0.63 4.62 10.24
C THR A 275 0.55 4.97 8.76
N VAL A 276 1.69 5.27 8.13
CA VAL A 276 1.79 5.49 6.69
C VAL A 276 2.16 4.20 5.99
N ALA A 277 1.41 3.82 4.95
CA ALA A 277 1.76 2.71 4.06
C ALA A 277 2.41 3.25 2.79
N HIS A 278 3.72 3.01 2.64
CA HIS A 278 4.49 3.40 1.46
C HIS A 278 4.46 2.29 0.42
N ASN A 279 4.01 2.63 -0.79
CA ASN A 279 3.79 1.69 -1.90
C ASN A 279 4.68 2.04 -3.11
N PRO A 280 6.01 1.91 -3.02
CA PRO A 280 6.93 2.49 -4.01
C PRO A 280 6.74 1.97 -5.42
N ARG A 281 6.50 0.66 -5.62
CA ARG A 281 6.26 0.11 -6.97
C ARG A 281 4.98 0.64 -7.58
N SER A 282 3.92 0.74 -6.80
CA SER A 282 2.65 1.28 -7.28
C SER A 282 2.76 2.77 -7.63
N ASN A 283 3.39 3.57 -6.75
CA ASN A 283 3.60 4.99 -7.03
C ASN A 283 4.37 5.21 -8.34
N MET A 284 5.40 4.40 -8.60
CA MET A 284 6.15 4.44 -9.86
C MET A 284 5.31 3.96 -11.05
N ASN A 285 4.52 2.89 -10.88
CA ASN A 285 3.67 2.35 -11.95
C ASN A 285 2.58 3.34 -12.37
N ASN A 286 1.98 4.02 -11.40
CA ASN A 286 0.94 5.03 -11.61
C ASN A 286 1.48 6.41 -11.97
N ALA A 287 2.83 6.56 -11.99
CA ALA A 287 3.53 7.83 -12.26
C ALA A 287 3.09 9.00 -11.35
N VAL A 288 2.71 8.68 -10.10
CA VAL A 288 2.23 9.67 -9.13
C VAL A 288 3.33 10.36 -8.33
N GLY A 289 4.60 9.96 -8.48
CA GLY A 289 5.73 10.61 -7.84
C GLY A 289 6.28 9.87 -6.62
N TYR A 290 7.05 10.58 -5.80
CA TYR A 290 7.76 10.04 -4.64
C TYR A 290 7.23 10.63 -3.33
N ALA A 291 6.85 9.76 -2.40
CA ALA A 291 6.39 10.18 -1.08
C ALA A 291 7.56 10.71 -0.22
N PRO A 292 7.37 11.75 0.61
CA PRO A 292 8.42 12.32 1.47
C PRO A 292 8.74 11.42 2.67
N VAL A 293 9.08 10.16 2.41
CA VAL A 293 9.19 9.08 3.42
C VAL A 293 10.21 9.41 4.51
N ALA A 294 11.31 10.06 4.15
CA ALA A 294 12.35 10.47 5.10
C ALA A 294 11.88 11.53 6.12
N ALA A 295 10.78 12.25 5.83
CA ALA A 295 10.23 13.27 6.72
C ALA A 295 9.26 12.69 7.76
N PHE A 296 8.75 11.48 7.57
CA PHE A 296 7.89 10.86 8.57
C PHE A 296 8.67 10.43 9.81
N ARG A 297 8.08 10.69 10.98
CA ARG A 297 8.52 10.26 12.31
C ARG A 297 7.50 9.32 12.96
N CYS A 298 6.29 9.29 12.43
CA CYS A 298 5.27 8.28 12.73
C CYS A 298 5.66 6.92 12.15
N PRO A 299 4.95 5.84 12.51
CA PRO A 299 5.20 4.52 11.92
C PRO A 299 5.01 4.53 10.40
N VAL A 300 5.99 3.99 9.66
CA VAL A 300 5.89 3.74 8.23
C VAL A 300 6.02 2.24 7.98
N MET A 301 5.18 1.71 7.10
CA MET A 301 5.22 0.32 6.66
C MET A 301 5.24 0.24 5.14
N LEU A 302 5.73 -0.87 4.59
CA LEU A 302 5.65 -1.15 3.16
C LEU A 302 4.32 -1.83 2.81
N GLY A 303 3.72 -1.40 1.71
CA GLY A 303 2.58 -2.03 1.08
C GLY A 303 2.85 -2.29 -0.39
N THR A 304 2.14 -3.25 -0.98
CA THR A 304 2.27 -3.59 -2.40
C THR A 304 1.17 -2.97 -3.27
N ASP A 305 0.15 -2.40 -2.63
CA ASP A 305 -1.04 -1.91 -3.35
C ASP A 305 -1.65 -3.02 -4.22
N GLY A 306 -2.15 -2.71 -5.40
CA GLY A 306 -2.66 -3.68 -6.36
C GLY A 306 -1.60 -4.46 -7.16
N ILE A 307 -0.30 -4.41 -6.80
CA ILE A 307 0.80 -4.97 -7.60
C ILE A 307 1.49 -6.15 -6.91
N GLY A 308 0.83 -7.30 -6.84
CA GLY A 308 1.42 -8.55 -6.31
C GLY A 308 1.92 -8.45 -4.86
N GLY A 309 2.37 -9.57 -4.27
CA GLY A 309 2.62 -9.67 -2.83
C GLY A 309 4.10 -9.62 -2.39
N ASP A 310 5.05 -9.15 -3.22
CA ASP A 310 6.50 -9.24 -2.94
C ASP A 310 7.04 -8.02 -2.17
N LEU A 311 7.09 -8.11 -0.84
CA LEU A 311 7.63 -7.07 0.03
C LEU A 311 9.17 -6.91 -0.06
N PHE A 312 9.92 -7.94 -0.48
CA PHE A 312 11.35 -7.76 -0.74
C PHE A 312 11.58 -6.88 -1.98
N ALA A 313 10.72 -7.02 -2.99
CA ALA A 313 10.75 -6.12 -4.15
C ALA A 313 10.35 -4.68 -3.76
N GLU A 314 9.36 -4.50 -2.87
CA GLU A 314 9.01 -3.17 -2.34
C GLU A 314 10.18 -2.53 -1.58
N ALA A 315 10.85 -3.28 -0.71
CA ALA A 315 12.01 -2.77 0.03
C ALA A 315 13.12 -2.30 -0.92
N LYS A 316 13.40 -3.07 -1.98
CA LYS A 316 14.39 -2.69 -3.01
C LYS A 316 13.95 -1.47 -3.81
N ALA A 317 12.67 -1.42 -4.20
CA ALA A 317 12.11 -0.27 -4.91
C ALA A 317 12.18 1.00 -4.05
N ALA A 318 11.77 0.94 -2.78
CA ALA A 318 11.89 2.05 -1.83
C ALA A 318 13.33 2.56 -1.71
N TRP A 319 14.30 1.64 -1.63
CA TRP A 319 15.72 1.99 -1.61
C TRP A 319 16.17 2.71 -2.89
N LEU A 320 15.88 2.11 -4.06
CA LEU A 320 16.36 2.61 -5.34
C LEU A 320 15.73 3.96 -5.69
N ILE A 321 14.40 4.10 -5.51
CA ILE A 321 13.72 5.37 -5.82
C ILE A 321 14.17 6.49 -4.88
N SER A 322 14.40 6.23 -3.59
CA SER A 322 14.90 7.25 -2.67
C SER A 322 16.28 7.78 -3.08
N ARG A 323 17.13 6.95 -3.68
CA ARG A 323 18.43 7.35 -4.23
C ARG A 323 18.30 8.12 -5.53
N HIS A 324 17.36 7.70 -6.37
CA HIS A 324 17.09 8.36 -7.65
C HIS A 324 16.59 9.80 -7.43
N GLU A 325 15.62 9.97 -6.53
CA GLU A 325 15.08 11.28 -6.17
C GLU A 325 16.14 12.20 -5.56
N GLN A 326 17.00 11.67 -4.68
CA GLN A 326 18.11 12.45 -4.13
C GLN A 326 19.07 12.95 -5.22
N ALA A 327 19.36 12.17 -6.25
CA ALA A 327 20.21 12.57 -7.36
C ALA A 327 19.54 13.66 -8.23
N GLY A 328 18.22 13.64 -8.38
CA GLY A 328 17.45 14.64 -9.12
C GLY A 328 17.42 16.03 -8.44
N LEU A 329 17.55 16.07 -7.11
CA LEU A 329 17.52 17.32 -6.32
C LEU A 329 18.87 18.08 -6.32
N GLY A 330 19.94 17.50 -6.89
CA GLY A 330 21.27 18.12 -6.96
C GLY A 330 21.46 19.24 -8.02
N GLY A 331 20.40 19.59 -8.77
CA GLY A 331 20.37 20.69 -9.74
C GLY A 331 19.27 21.70 -9.42
N PRO A 332 19.39 22.97 -9.87
CA PRO A 332 18.31 23.93 -9.69
C PRO A 332 17.05 23.41 -10.41
N VAL A 333 16.01 23.14 -9.64
CA VAL A 333 14.68 22.78 -10.19
C VAL A 333 14.08 24.06 -10.78
N GLU A 334 14.34 24.32 -12.04
CA GLU A 334 13.50 25.21 -12.85
C GLU A 334 12.22 24.46 -13.24
N THR A 335 11.25 24.43 -12.35
CA THR A 335 9.97 23.70 -12.54
C THR A 335 8.93 24.47 -13.36
N SER A 336 9.29 25.53 -14.07
CA SER A 336 8.29 26.31 -14.83
C SER A 336 8.50 26.45 -16.34
N THR A 337 9.55 25.89 -16.93
CA THR A 337 9.81 26.14 -18.36
C THR A 337 9.90 24.91 -19.25
N ARG A 338 9.87 23.69 -18.73
CA ARG A 338 9.94 22.49 -19.58
C ARG A 338 8.63 22.13 -20.31
N ALA A 339 7.50 22.61 -19.87
CA ALA A 339 6.21 22.39 -20.58
C ALA A 339 6.03 23.31 -21.78
N ALA A 340 6.73 24.45 -21.84
CA ALA A 340 6.63 25.41 -22.92
C ALA A 340 7.58 25.14 -24.11
N ASP A 341 8.65 24.36 -23.90
CA ASP A 341 9.70 24.16 -24.90
C ASP A 341 9.50 22.94 -25.81
N PHE A 342 8.53 22.09 -25.52
CA PHE A 342 8.19 20.95 -26.38
C PHE A 342 7.24 21.29 -27.53
N SER A 343 6.59 22.45 -27.50
CA SER A 343 5.72 22.94 -28.61
C SER A 343 6.45 23.71 -29.69
N ALA A 344 7.74 24.05 -29.50
CA ALA A 344 8.50 24.91 -30.42
C ALA A 344 9.48 24.18 -31.37
N ARG A 345 9.51 22.84 -31.39
CA ARG A 345 10.42 22.05 -32.25
C ARG A 345 9.70 21.17 -33.28
N GLY A 346 8.62 21.68 -33.83
CA GLY A 346 7.95 20.98 -34.90
C GLY A 346 7.42 21.98 -35.93
N ASP A 347 8.30 22.66 -36.68
CA ASP A 347 7.98 23.15 -38.02
C ASP A 347 9.17 23.93 -38.57
N ALA A 348 10.05 23.23 -39.24
CA ALA A 348 11.00 23.80 -40.20
C ALA A 348 11.10 22.86 -41.39
N VAL A 349 10.10 22.92 -42.27
CA VAL A 349 10.26 22.51 -43.66
C VAL A 349 9.91 23.72 -44.54
N ARG A 350 10.90 24.10 -45.32
CA ARG A 350 10.94 25.22 -46.26
C ARG A 350 9.84 25.12 -47.31
N SER A 351 9.27 26.27 -47.67
CA SER A 351 9.04 26.66 -49.10
C SER A 351 8.87 28.17 -49.21
N GLU A 352 9.69 28.77 -50.00
CA GLU A 352 9.66 30.17 -50.46
C GLU A 352 8.72 30.33 -51.67
N PRO A 353 8.61 31.55 -52.31
CA PRO A 353 7.71 32.63 -51.92
C PRO A 353 6.73 33.01 -53.09
N GLY A 354 5.73 33.78 -52.79
CA GLY A 354 4.81 34.31 -53.84
C GLY A 354 4.02 35.52 -53.38
N ALA A 355 4.56 36.65 -53.68
CA ALA A 355 4.00 37.96 -54.15
C ALA A 355 2.62 38.44 -53.69
N ALA A 356 2.67 39.65 -53.15
CA ALA A 356 1.98 40.92 -53.56
C ALA A 356 0.55 41.19 -53.07
N ALA A 357 0.45 42.32 -52.42
CA ALA A 357 -0.30 43.54 -52.72
C ALA A 357 -1.36 44.01 -51.71
N THR A 358 -1.07 45.23 -51.22
CA THR A 358 -1.97 46.41 -51.03
C THR A 358 -3.14 46.23 -50.02
N GLY A 359 -3.37 47.06 -49.03
CA GLY A 359 -3.13 48.49 -48.88
C GLY A 359 -4.29 49.08 -48.07
N LEU A 360 -4.04 50.20 -47.37
CA LEU A 360 -4.97 51.19 -46.84
C LEU A 360 -5.52 50.97 -45.45
N ASP A 361 -4.97 51.63 -44.44
CA ASP A 361 -5.20 53.03 -43.99
C ASP A 361 -6.55 53.30 -43.30
N ALA A 362 -6.51 53.75 -42.07
CA ALA A 362 -6.94 55.02 -41.50
C ALA A 362 -7.61 54.93 -40.14
N ARG A 363 -6.91 55.50 -39.17
CA ARG A 363 -7.22 56.65 -38.30
C ARG A 363 -8.42 56.62 -37.34
N ALA A 364 -8.00 56.89 -36.09
CA ALA A 364 -8.48 57.92 -35.15
C ALA A 364 -9.84 57.72 -34.49
N GLY A 365 -9.99 57.88 -33.24
CA GLY A 365 -9.60 58.87 -32.28
C GLY A 365 -10.51 58.90 -31.08
N ARG A 366 -9.96 59.31 -29.96
CA ARG A 366 -10.49 60.12 -28.84
C ARG A 366 -11.43 59.53 -27.79
N GLU A 367 -10.93 59.56 -26.60
CA GLU A 367 -11.23 60.34 -25.39
C GLU A 367 -12.35 59.79 -24.48
N ALA A 368 -11.90 59.35 -23.33
CA ALA A 368 -11.99 59.90 -21.98
C ALA A 368 -13.39 59.97 -21.33
N ALA A 369 -13.55 59.22 -20.24
CA ALA A 369 -14.08 59.74 -19.02
C ALA A 369 -13.86 58.76 -17.86
N GLY A 370 -13.40 59.30 -16.74
CA GLY A 370 -12.95 58.64 -15.55
C GLY A 370 -14.05 57.94 -14.73
N GLY A 371 -13.64 56.88 -14.13
CA GLY A 371 -14.34 56.16 -13.08
C GLY A 371 -13.32 55.40 -12.28
N SER A 372 -13.03 55.88 -11.07
CA SER A 372 -12.14 55.25 -10.11
C SER A 372 -12.66 53.88 -9.74
N ALA A 373 -11.97 52.83 -10.21
CA ALA A 373 -12.11 51.50 -9.68
C ALA A 373 -11.25 51.35 -8.42
N PRO A 374 -11.72 50.64 -7.41
CA PRO A 374 -10.92 50.34 -6.22
C PRO A 374 -9.76 49.44 -6.59
N SER A 375 -8.61 49.73 -6.02
CA SER A 375 -7.38 48.96 -6.13
C SER A 375 -7.64 47.47 -5.86
N PRO A 376 -7.10 46.53 -6.67
CA PRO A 376 -7.14 45.14 -6.33
C PRO A 376 -6.30 44.94 -5.05
N LEU A 377 -6.94 44.35 -4.05
CA LEU A 377 -6.28 43.74 -2.92
C LEU A 377 -5.13 42.91 -3.42
N THR A 378 -3.92 43.28 -3.10
CA THR A 378 -2.74 42.48 -3.24
C THR A 378 -3.00 41.11 -2.65
N SER A 379 -3.24 40.14 -3.51
CA SER A 379 -3.18 38.74 -3.10
C SER A 379 -1.75 38.48 -2.61
N VAL A 380 -1.61 38.46 -1.30
CA VAL A 380 -0.44 37.87 -0.68
C VAL A 380 -0.43 36.42 -1.16
N ARG A 381 0.48 36.12 -2.08
CA ARG A 381 0.77 34.75 -2.48
C ARG A 381 1.23 34.02 -1.23
N GLY A 382 0.33 33.26 -0.62
CA GLY A 382 0.63 32.39 0.51
C GLY A 382 1.45 31.14 0.14
N SER A 383 2.25 31.21 -0.94
CA SER A 383 3.08 30.09 -1.39
C SER A 383 4.45 29.99 -0.70
N ASP A 384 4.87 31.02 0.04
CA ASP A 384 6.24 31.05 0.58
C ASP A 384 6.37 30.59 2.05
N ALA A 385 5.25 30.31 2.73
CA ALA A 385 5.28 29.81 4.11
C ALA A 385 5.20 28.28 4.23
N ARG A 386 4.91 27.56 3.14
CA ARG A 386 4.95 26.10 3.10
C ARG A 386 6.29 25.69 2.53
N GLY A 387 7.29 25.58 3.41
CA GLY A 387 8.60 25.10 3.02
C GLY A 387 8.45 23.83 2.21
N SER A 388 8.92 23.85 0.95
CA SER A 388 9.18 22.62 0.21
C SER A 388 9.91 21.68 1.15
N LEU A 389 9.35 20.52 1.43
CA LEU A 389 10.10 19.46 2.07
C LEU A 389 11.21 19.08 1.09
N VAL A 390 12.36 19.73 1.23
CA VAL A 390 13.57 19.23 0.65
C VAL A 390 13.81 17.92 1.38
N ALA A 391 13.50 16.80 0.73
CA ALA A 391 13.91 15.48 1.19
C ALA A 391 15.45 15.46 1.11
N SER A 392 16.12 16.08 2.09
CA SER A 392 17.57 16.25 2.10
C SER A 392 18.29 14.93 2.34
N ASP A 393 17.59 13.91 2.87
CA ASP A 393 18.20 12.67 3.29
C ASP A 393 17.59 11.47 2.57
N ALA A 394 18.41 10.81 1.75
CA ALA A 394 18.06 9.48 1.25
C ALA A 394 17.85 8.52 2.42
N LEU A 395 16.89 7.63 2.28
CA LEU A 395 16.64 6.57 3.26
C LEU A 395 17.89 5.73 3.48
N THR A 396 18.14 5.38 4.73
CA THR A 396 19.20 4.42 5.08
C THR A 396 18.68 2.99 4.91
N PRO A 397 19.57 1.99 4.71
CA PRO A 397 19.16 0.58 4.70
C PRO A 397 18.37 0.17 5.94
N THR A 398 18.73 0.70 7.11
CA THR A 398 18.04 0.43 8.38
C THR A 398 16.61 0.97 8.39
N GLN A 399 16.38 2.17 7.85
CA GLN A 399 15.01 2.72 7.73
C GLN A 399 14.16 1.88 6.78
N ILE A 400 14.72 1.41 5.64
CA ILE A 400 13.99 0.52 4.72
C ILE A 400 13.58 -0.79 5.42
N VAL A 401 14.50 -1.40 6.17
CA VAL A 401 14.19 -2.65 6.91
C VAL A 401 13.20 -2.38 8.05
N GLY A 402 13.28 -1.20 8.70
CA GLY A 402 12.27 -0.76 9.67
C GLY A 402 10.87 -0.64 9.05
N MET A 403 10.77 -0.14 7.80
CA MET A 403 9.49 -0.10 7.07
C MET A 403 9.01 -1.50 6.67
N LEU A 404 9.92 -2.40 6.28
CA LEU A 404 9.57 -3.80 5.99
C LEU A 404 8.99 -4.50 7.23
N ALA A 405 9.48 -4.15 8.43
CA ALA A 405 8.96 -4.65 9.71
C ALA A 405 7.71 -3.88 10.19
N GLY A 406 7.45 -2.68 9.66
CA GLY A 406 6.45 -1.74 10.17
C GLY A 406 5.02 -2.28 10.18
N GLY A 407 4.65 -3.06 9.18
CA GLY A 407 3.34 -3.69 9.08
C GLY A 407 3.01 -4.61 10.25
N ALA A 408 4.01 -5.28 10.81
CA ALA A 408 3.81 -6.19 11.93
C ALA A 408 3.31 -5.48 13.20
N ARG A 409 3.75 -4.24 13.45
CA ARG A 409 3.27 -3.43 14.58
C ARG A 409 1.78 -3.10 14.42
N ARG A 410 1.37 -2.62 13.25
CA ARG A 410 -0.02 -2.27 12.97
C ARG A 410 -0.93 -3.50 13.03
N ALA A 411 -0.53 -4.60 12.39
CA ALA A 411 -1.27 -5.84 12.40
C ALA A 411 -1.37 -6.44 13.83
N SER A 412 -0.31 -6.35 14.64
CA SER A 412 -0.32 -6.81 16.03
C SER A 412 -1.38 -6.10 16.87
N GLN A 413 -1.50 -4.77 16.69
CA GLN A 413 -2.52 -3.97 17.38
C GLN A 413 -3.93 -4.39 16.99
N SER A 414 -4.18 -4.58 15.69
CA SER A 414 -5.50 -4.98 15.18
C SER A 414 -5.88 -6.41 15.57
N LEU A 415 -4.91 -7.33 15.52
CA LEU A 415 -5.16 -8.78 15.75
C LEU A 415 -5.03 -9.20 17.21
N GLY A 416 -4.45 -8.37 18.08
CA GLY A 416 -4.22 -8.71 19.49
C GLY A 416 -3.17 -9.82 19.69
N VAL A 417 -2.26 -10.02 18.72
CA VAL A 417 -1.17 -11.00 18.78
C VAL A 417 0.16 -10.37 18.42
N THR A 418 1.25 -10.77 19.04
CA THR A 418 2.59 -10.26 18.72
C THR A 418 3.09 -10.89 17.43
N LEU A 419 3.27 -10.06 16.39
CA LEU A 419 3.83 -10.42 15.09
C LEU A 419 5.19 -9.75 14.87
N GLY A 420 5.96 -10.21 13.88
CA GLY A 420 7.20 -9.60 13.45
C GLY A 420 8.38 -9.77 14.41
N LYS A 421 8.29 -10.70 15.35
CA LYS A 421 9.33 -11.00 16.35
C LYS A 421 9.62 -12.50 16.41
N LEU A 422 10.89 -12.84 16.62
CA LEU A 422 11.32 -14.23 16.88
C LEU A 422 11.59 -14.44 18.36
N GLU A 423 10.69 -14.04 19.25
CA GLU A 423 10.85 -14.12 20.70
C GLU A 423 9.76 -14.95 21.37
N ALA A 424 10.03 -15.43 22.58
CA ALA A 424 9.07 -16.22 23.35
C ALA A 424 7.77 -15.43 23.61
N GLY A 425 6.63 -16.06 23.36
CA GLY A 425 5.29 -15.46 23.45
C GLY A 425 4.76 -14.91 22.10
N ALA A 426 5.62 -14.61 21.13
CA ALA A 426 5.19 -14.17 19.81
C ALA A 426 4.49 -15.30 19.03
N ALA A 427 3.60 -14.93 18.11
CA ALA A 427 3.02 -15.87 17.17
C ALA A 427 4.13 -16.53 16.34
N ALA A 428 4.01 -17.82 16.08
CA ALA A 428 4.95 -18.55 15.25
C ALA A 428 4.66 -18.36 13.77
N ASP A 429 4.71 -17.09 13.34
CA ASP A 429 4.68 -16.65 11.95
C ASP A 429 6.14 -16.43 11.51
N ILE A 430 6.68 -17.35 10.72
CA ILE A 430 8.12 -17.50 10.50
C ILE A 430 8.40 -17.77 9.02
N VAL A 431 9.41 -17.10 8.49
CA VAL A 431 9.97 -17.35 7.15
C VAL A 431 11.32 -18.04 7.29
N VAL A 432 11.44 -19.24 6.75
CA VAL A 432 12.71 -19.95 6.58
C VAL A 432 13.17 -19.76 5.14
N THR A 433 14.35 -19.18 4.96
CA THR A 433 14.94 -18.97 3.64
C THR A 433 15.91 -20.11 3.27
N ASP A 434 16.41 -20.10 2.03
CA ASP A 434 17.59 -20.86 1.63
C ASP A 434 18.84 -19.97 1.51
N TYR A 435 18.77 -18.75 2.04
CA TYR A 435 19.86 -17.80 2.03
C TYR A 435 20.87 -18.10 3.13
N VAL A 436 21.96 -18.72 2.75
CA VAL A 436 23.18 -18.84 3.59
C VAL A 436 24.14 -17.75 3.15
N PRO A 437 24.44 -16.76 4.03
CA PRO A 437 25.33 -15.65 3.67
C PRO A 437 26.74 -16.14 3.31
N PHE A 438 27.29 -15.63 2.21
CA PHE A 438 28.68 -15.86 1.82
C PHE A 438 29.66 -14.80 2.36
N THR A 439 29.14 -13.79 3.04
CA THR A 439 29.87 -12.78 3.81
C THR A 439 29.39 -12.80 5.26
N PRO A 440 30.17 -12.29 6.23
CA PRO A 440 29.72 -12.25 7.63
C PRO A 440 28.40 -11.51 7.78
N LEU A 441 27.45 -12.11 8.51
CA LEU A 441 26.16 -11.50 8.85
C LEU A 441 26.15 -11.10 10.32
N THR A 442 25.91 -9.82 10.59
CA THR A 442 25.79 -9.20 11.92
C THR A 442 24.51 -8.36 12.00
N SER A 443 24.15 -7.95 13.21
CA SER A 443 22.98 -7.05 13.40
C SER A 443 23.16 -5.71 12.66
N GLU A 444 24.41 -5.22 12.55
CA GLU A 444 24.71 -3.93 11.89
C GLU A 444 24.56 -4.00 10.37
N ASN A 445 24.97 -5.12 9.74
CA ASN A 445 24.94 -5.26 8.29
C ASN A 445 23.72 -6.05 7.77
N LEU A 446 22.85 -6.54 8.66
CA LEU A 446 21.60 -7.22 8.28
C LEU A 446 20.77 -6.44 7.25
N PRO A 447 20.61 -5.10 7.38
CA PRO A 447 19.89 -4.33 6.36
C PRO A 447 20.49 -4.46 4.96
N GLY A 448 21.81 -4.53 4.84
CA GLY A 448 22.50 -4.76 3.57
C GLY A 448 22.21 -6.15 3.00
N HIS A 449 22.19 -7.18 3.84
CA HIS A 449 21.84 -8.54 3.42
C HIS A 449 20.37 -8.64 2.96
N ILE A 450 19.45 -7.93 3.63
CA ILE A 450 18.03 -7.85 3.22
C ILE A 450 17.92 -7.22 1.83
N LEU A 451 18.56 -6.06 1.63
CA LEU A 451 18.43 -5.29 0.38
C LEU A 451 19.17 -5.93 -0.81
N PHE A 452 20.36 -6.48 -0.59
CA PHE A 452 21.24 -6.90 -1.69
C PHE A 452 21.42 -8.42 -1.79
N GLY A 453 21.15 -9.16 -0.72
CA GLY A 453 21.32 -10.61 -0.66
C GLY A 453 20.01 -11.38 -0.74
N LEU A 454 18.96 -10.91 -0.06
CA LEU A 454 17.66 -11.59 -0.01
C LEU A 454 16.72 -11.14 -1.14
N SER A 455 15.80 -12.02 -1.47
CA SER A 455 14.68 -11.79 -2.38
C SER A 455 13.62 -12.86 -2.14
N SER A 456 12.41 -12.67 -2.63
CA SER A 456 11.29 -13.61 -2.45
C SER A 456 11.60 -15.02 -2.96
N ASN A 457 12.41 -15.15 -4.01
CA ASN A 457 12.82 -16.46 -4.52
C ASN A 457 13.72 -17.26 -3.56
N ARG A 458 14.23 -16.64 -2.48
CA ARG A 458 14.95 -17.32 -1.40
C ARG A 458 14.04 -17.83 -0.29
N VAL A 459 12.74 -17.56 -0.33
CA VAL A 459 11.77 -18.10 0.62
C VAL A 459 11.62 -19.60 0.33
N ARG A 460 12.01 -20.42 1.32
CA ARG A 460 11.92 -21.88 1.25
C ARG A 460 10.66 -22.40 1.89
N SER A 461 10.36 -21.91 3.11
CA SER A 461 9.23 -22.39 3.89
C SER A 461 8.65 -21.26 4.73
N VAL A 462 7.35 -21.32 5.00
CA VAL A 462 6.61 -20.34 5.81
C VAL A 462 5.70 -21.05 6.79
N LEU A 463 5.80 -20.65 8.06
CA LEU A 463 4.86 -21.00 9.11
C LEU A 463 3.92 -19.82 9.37
N VAL A 464 2.66 -20.12 9.60
CA VAL A 464 1.68 -19.20 10.15
C VAL A 464 1.00 -19.88 11.30
N ASP A 465 1.05 -19.26 12.48
CA ASP A 465 0.51 -19.84 13.70
C ASP A 465 1.07 -21.24 14.01
N GLY A 466 2.37 -21.40 13.75
CA GLY A 466 3.10 -22.67 13.92
C GLY A 466 2.75 -23.78 12.93
N GLN A 467 1.97 -23.50 11.91
CA GLN A 467 1.60 -24.47 10.88
C GLN A 467 2.31 -24.16 9.55
N TRP A 468 2.93 -25.18 8.95
CA TRP A 468 3.53 -25.06 7.64
C TRP A 468 2.46 -24.74 6.59
N ARG A 469 2.50 -23.53 6.02
CA ARG A 469 1.67 -23.12 4.89
C ARG A 469 2.43 -23.27 3.57
N LEU A 470 3.72 -23.00 3.60
CA LEU A 470 4.69 -23.33 2.56
C LEU A 470 5.80 -24.17 3.18
N ARG A 471 6.15 -25.31 2.58
CA ARG A 471 7.25 -26.14 3.06
C ARG A 471 8.07 -26.64 1.88
N ASP A 472 9.35 -26.34 1.87
CA ASP A 472 10.28 -26.67 0.80
C ASP A 472 9.70 -26.26 -0.58
N ARG A 473 9.18 -25.04 -0.67
CA ARG A 473 8.53 -24.41 -1.82
C ARG A 473 7.21 -25.06 -2.28
N ILE A 474 6.68 -26.00 -1.51
CA ILE A 474 5.39 -26.66 -1.78
C ILE A 474 4.33 -26.05 -0.85
N VAL A 475 3.27 -25.50 -1.44
CA VAL A 475 2.09 -25.04 -0.70
C VAL A 475 1.41 -26.22 -0.04
N ARG A 476 1.04 -26.07 1.23
CA ARG A 476 0.41 -27.10 2.06
C ARG A 476 -1.06 -26.84 2.34
N ALA A 477 -1.52 -25.63 2.09
CA ALA A 477 -2.87 -25.20 2.42
C ALA A 477 -3.92 -25.65 1.39
N CYS A 478 -3.52 -25.77 0.12
CA CYS A 478 -4.42 -26.11 -0.98
C CYS A 478 -3.64 -26.82 -2.13
N ASP A 479 -4.39 -27.34 -3.09
CA ASP A 479 -3.84 -27.79 -4.38
C ASP A 479 -3.62 -26.57 -5.27
N GLU A 480 -2.40 -26.02 -5.24
CA GLU A 480 -2.05 -24.82 -5.99
C GLU A 480 -2.25 -24.97 -7.51
N GLN A 481 -2.07 -26.16 -8.06
CA GLN A 481 -2.26 -26.38 -9.49
C GLN A 481 -3.74 -26.29 -9.87
N ALA A 482 -4.63 -26.86 -9.06
CA ALA A 482 -6.07 -26.74 -9.22
C ALA A 482 -6.53 -25.29 -9.07
N GLU A 483 -6.03 -24.57 -8.04
CA GLU A 483 -6.35 -23.15 -7.82
C GLU A 483 -5.92 -22.28 -9.01
N ARG A 484 -4.72 -22.50 -9.55
CA ARG A 484 -4.23 -21.77 -10.73
C ARG A 484 -5.05 -22.08 -12.00
N ALA A 485 -5.56 -23.31 -12.14
CA ALA A 485 -6.43 -23.68 -13.26
C ALA A 485 -7.77 -22.94 -13.15
N HIS A 486 -8.38 -22.97 -11.96
CA HIS A 486 -9.64 -22.26 -11.68
C HIS A 486 -9.49 -20.74 -11.86
N ALA A 487 -8.36 -20.17 -11.39
CA ALA A 487 -8.06 -18.75 -11.55
C ALA A 487 -7.99 -18.32 -13.03
N ARG A 488 -7.42 -19.13 -13.91
CA ARG A 488 -7.38 -18.81 -15.36
C ARG A 488 -8.78 -18.73 -15.97
N GLU A 489 -9.67 -19.63 -15.60
CA GLU A 489 -11.04 -19.63 -16.10
C GLU A 489 -11.84 -18.45 -15.54
N ALA A 490 -11.71 -18.17 -14.24
CA ALA A 490 -12.38 -17.05 -13.60
C ALA A 490 -11.87 -15.70 -14.12
N ALA A 491 -10.56 -15.57 -14.37
CA ALA A 491 -9.98 -14.37 -14.96
C ALA A 491 -10.56 -14.08 -16.36
N GLN A 492 -10.75 -15.10 -17.18
CA GLN A 492 -11.39 -14.92 -18.51
C GLN A 492 -12.83 -14.37 -18.37
N ARG A 493 -13.62 -14.93 -17.44
CA ARG A 493 -14.98 -14.45 -17.17
C ARG A 493 -14.98 -13.01 -16.63
N LEU A 494 -14.04 -12.71 -15.70
CA LEU A 494 -13.87 -11.36 -15.15
C LEU A 494 -13.52 -10.35 -16.25
N TRP A 495 -12.58 -10.67 -17.13
CA TRP A 495 -12.17 -9.77 -18.21
C TRP A 495 -13.28 -9.57 -19.27
N GLN A 496 -14.11 -10.57 -19.51
CA GLN A 496 -15.32 -10.41 -20.36
C GLN A 496 -16.30 -9.42 -19.73
N ARG A 497 -16.64 -9.58 -18.44
CA ARG A 497 -17.50 -8.61 -17.72
C ARG A 497 -16.86 -7.22 -17.71
N MET A 498 -15.56 -7.14 -17.50
CA MET A 498 -14.82 -5.87 -17.50
C MET A 498 -14.90 -5.15 -18.86
N ALA A 499 -14.96 -5.89 -19.98
CA ALA A 499 -15.14 -5.31 -21.31
C ALA A 499 -16.53 -4.68 -21.49
N GLU A 500 -17.56 -5.16 -20.78
CA GLU A 500 -18.94 -4.64 -20.79
C GLU A 500 -19.11 -3.41 -19.89
N VAL A 501 -18.18 -3.18 -18.95
CA VAL A 501 -18.23 -2.01 -18.04
C VAL A 501 -17.81 -0.75 -18.83
N PRO A 502 -18.66 0.31 -18.88
CA PRO A 502 -18.30 1.57 -19.52
C PRO A 502 -17.04 2.19 -18.93
N ALA A 503 -16.24 2.85 -19.81
CA ALA A 503 -15.03 3.58 -19.42
C ALA A 503 -15.35 4.88 -18.70
#